data_649241d96a08d880dd37feab6a26040a
#
_entry.id   649241d96a08d880dd37feab6a26040a
#
_cell.length_a   1.000
_cell.length_b   1.000
_cell.length_c   1.000
_cell.angle_alpha   90.00
_cell.angle_beta   90.00
_cell.angle_gamma   90.00
#
_symmetry.space_group_name_H-M   'P 1'
#
loop_
_entity.id
_entity.type
_entity.pdbx_description
1 polymer ?
#
loop_
_entity_poly.entity_id
_entity_poly.type
_entity_poly.pdbx_seq_one_letter_code
_entity_poly.pdbx_strand_id
1 'polypeptide(L)'
;MKTFKLLLHVLFGMGHFLVAFLFLLSAFSDRISPEKHLVFSYIGLAFPVFMVLNFLFILYWLVVSNWKSALIGVASFIIAWGQVTSYLPFHSMNTPLPEESLKVLTYNVMGFAYKNHTADSPNRIIEYIADSGADIVCLQEYSTSRHGNGLTTRKLNKALKMYPYRSVVELNANKYQSIGIALF
;
A
#
# COMPACT_ATOMS: atom_id res chain seq x y z
N MET A 1 -2.10 -10.28 -48.18
CA MET A 1 -1.36 -9.41 -47.26
C MET A 1 -2.23 -8.31 -46.61
N LYS A 2 -3.08 -7.55 -47.37
CA LYS A 2 -3.92 -6.48 -46.80
C LYS A 2 -4.93 -7.00 -45.76
N THR A 3 -5.64 -8.10 -46.08
CA THR A 3 -6.64 -8.72 -45.21
C THR A 3 -6.04 -9.24 -43.89
N PHE A 4 -4.83 -9.83 -43.90
CA PHE A 4 -4.13 -10.30 -42.72
C PHE A 4 -3.72 -9.13 -41.79
N LYS A 5 -3.22 -8.03 -42.36
CA LYS A 5 -2.90 -6.82 -41.57
C LYS A 5 -4.15 -6.21 -40.93
N LEU A 6 -5.26 -6.19 -41.67
CA LEU A 6 -6.53 -5.70 -41.13
C LEU A 6 -7.02 -6.57 -39.98
N LEU A 7 -6.94 -7.90 -40.09
CA LEU A 7 -7.32 -8.84 -39.04
C LEU A 7 -6.48 -8.62 -37.77
N LEU A 8 -5.16 -8.47 -37.93
CA LEU A 8 -4.27 -8.17 -36.80
C LEU A 8 -4.65 -6.85 -36.12
N HIS A 9 -4.92 -5.79 -36.90
CA HIS A 9 -5.34 -4.50 -36.30
C HIS A 9 -6.64 -4.62 -35.50
N VAL A 10 -7.61 -5.37 -36.00
CA VAL A 10 -8.88 -5.61 -35.32
C VAL A 10 -8.64 -6.41 -34.03
N LEU A 11 -7.85 -7.48 -34.04
CA LEU A 11 -7.54 -8.30 -32.89
C LEU A 11 -6.82 -7.47 -31.80
N PHE A 12 -5.81 -6.70 -32.21
CA PHE A 12 -5.09 -5.81 -31.27
C PHE A 12 -6.00 -4.70 -30.71
N GLY A 13 -6.92 -4.17 -31.53
CA GLY A 13 -7.92 -3.20 -31.09
C GLY A 13 -8.87 -3.78 -30.03
N MET A 14 -9.37 -4.99 -30.26
CA MET A 14 -10.21 -5.70 -29.30
C MET A 14 -9.45 -6.00 -28.02
N GLY A 15 -8.19 -6.47 -28.14
CA GLY A 15 -7.31 -6.71 -26.99
C GLY A 15 -7.07 -5.44 -26.17
N HIS A 16 -6.78 -4.31 -26.83
CA HIS A 16 -6.61 -3.02 -26.15
C HIS A 16 -7.88 -2.57 -25.43
N PHE A 17 -9.05 -2.67 -26.09
CA PHE A 17 -10.32 -2.33 -25.46
C PHE A 17 -10.57 -3.17 -24.20
N LEU A 18 -10.32 -4.48 -24.26
CA LEU A 18 -10.44 -5.38 -23.11
C LEU A 18 -9.48 -4.97 -21.98
N VAL A 19 -8.21 -4.69 -22.30
CA VAL A 19 -7.23 -4.25 -21.30
C VAL A 19 -7.62 -2.91 -20.69
N ALA A 20 -8.06 -1.93 -21.47
CA ALA A 20 -8.52 -0.64 -20.96
C ALA A 20 -9.76 -0.79 -20.07
N PHE A 21 -10.69 -1.68 -20.42
CA PHE A 21 -11.84 -2.01 -19.58
C PHE A 21 -11.42 -2.66 -18.26
N LEU A 22 -10.53 -3.66 -18.29
CA LEU A 22 -10.01 -4.32 -17.09
C LEU A 22 -9.19 -3.37 -16.21
N PHE A 23 -8.45 -2.45 -16.83
CA PHE A 23 -7.73 -1.38 -16.12
C PHE A 23 -8.71 -0.49 -15.35
N LEU A 24 -9.77 0.00 -15.98
CA LEU A 24 -10.80 0.78 -15.30
C LEU A 24 -11.52 -0.02 -14.21
N LEU A 25 -11.87 -1.26 -14.49
CA LEU A 25 -12.51 -2.13 -13.51
C LEU A 25 -11.63 -2.36 -12.28
N SER A 26 -10.33 -2.58 -12.48
CA SER A 26 -9.36 -2.74 -11.39
C SER A 26 -9.13 -1.44 -10.62
N ALA A 27 -9.08 -0.30 -11.32
CA ALA A 27 -8.91 1.02 -10.72
C ALA A 27 -10.03 1.38 -9.74
N PHE A 28 -11.26 0.97 -10.00
CA PHE A 28 -12.43 1.28 -9.19
C PHE A 28 -12.93 0.10 -8.33
N SER A 29 -12.15 -0.96 -8.23
CA SER A 29 -12.49 -2.15 -7.43
C SER A 29 -12.58 -1.88 -5.93
N ASP A 30 -11.89 -0.85 -5.43
CA ASP A 30 -11.92 -0.38 -4.04
C ASP A 30 -13.31 0.11 -3.57
N ARG A 31 -14.17 0.46 -4.52
CA ARG A 31 -15.55 0.88 -4.26
C ARG A 31 -16.52 -0.27 -4.01
N ILE A 32 -16.05 -1.51 -4.18
CA ILE A 32 -16.86 -2.72 -4.05
C ILE A 32 -16.42 -3.51 -2.82
N SER A 33 -17.35 -3.75 -1.89
CA SER A 33 -17.04 -4.48 -0.66
C SER A 33 -16.54 -5.90 -0.95
N PRO A 34 -15.35 -6.28 -0.44
CA PRO A 34 -14.80 -7.63 -0.59
C PRO A 34 -15.68 -8.72 0.01
N GLU A 35 -16.43 -8.41 1.08
CA GLU A 35 -17.35 -9.36 1.71
C GLU A 35 -18.45 -9.86 0.78
N LYS A 36 -18.89 -8.98 -0.14
CA LYS A 36 -19.96 -9.30 -1.10
C LYS A 36 -19.42 -9.86 -2.41
N HIS A 37 -18.25 -9.41 -2.84
CA HIS A 37 -17.72 -9.66 -4.18
C HIS A 37 -16.20 -9.84 -4.17
N LEU A 38 -15.74 -10.99 -3.67
CA LEU A 38 -14.31 -11.32 -3.56
C LEU A 38 -13.54 -11.21 -4.89
N VAL A 39 -14.18 -11.51 -6.03
CA VAL A 39 -13.55 -11.45 -7.36
C VAL A 39 -13.02 -10.05 -7.69
N PHE A 40 -13.73 -8.99 -7.28
CA PHE A 40 -13.27 -7.62 -7.52
C PHE A 40 -12.00 -7.27 -6.75
N SER A 41 -11.79 -7.85 -5.58
CA SER A 41 -10.54 -7.69 -4.83
C SER A 41 -9.34 -8.26 -5.58
N TYR A 42 -9.50 -9.44 -6.20
CA TYR A 42 -8.44 -10.00 -7.05
C TYR A 42 -8.18 -9.17 -8.31
N ILE A 43 -9.24 -8.64 -8.94
CA ILE A 43 -9.09 -7.74 -10.08
C ILE A 43 -8.34 -6.47 -9.65
N GLY A 44 -8.64 -5.92 -8.46
CA GLY A 44 -7.93 -4.76 -7.89
C GLY A 44 -6.44 -5.01 -7.69
N LEU A 45 -6.05 -6.20 -7.21
CA LEU A 45 -4.64 -6.57 -7.09
C LEU A 45 -3.89 -6.59 -8.44
N ALA A 46 -4.60 -6.82 -9.54
CA ALA A 46 -4.03 -6.80 -10.88
C ALA A 46 -3.93 -5.38 -11.50
N PHE A 47 -4.32 -4.32 -10.77
CA PHE A 47 -4.28 -2.94 -11.24
C PHE A 47 -2.93 -2.54 -11.87
N PRO A 48 -1.76 -2.76 -11.24
CA PRO A 48 -0.48 -2.38 -11.84
C PRO A 48 -0.19 -3.13 -13.14
N VAL A 49 -0.64 -4.37 -13.28
CA VAL A 49 -0.46 -5.16 -14.49
C VAL A 49 -1.27 -4.56 -15.64
N PHE A 50 -2.56 -4.27 -15.41
CA PHE A 50 -3.41 -3.65 -16.43
C PHE A 50 -2.97 -2.23 -16.78
N MET A 51 -2.46 -1.47 -15.80
CA MET A 51 -1.89 -0.14 -16.02
C MET A 51 -0.70 -0.20 -17.00
N VAL A 52 0.24 -1.12 -16.77
CA VAL A 52 1.40 -1.30 -17.67
C VAL A 52 0.97 -1.80 -19.03
N LEU A 53 0.09 -2.78 -19.13
CA LEU A 53 -0.41 -3.30 -20.40
C LEU A 53 -1.13 -2.22 -21.22
N ASN A 54 -1.97 -1.41 -20.57
CA ASN A 54 -2.66 -0.30 -21.21
C ASN A 54 -1.67 0.74 -21.76
N PHE A 55 -0.63 1.07 -20.99
CA PHE A 55 0.44 1.95 -21.45
C PHE A 55 1.19 1.38 -22.65
N LEU A 56 1.52 0.09 -22.65
CA LEU A 56 2.17 -0.57 -23.78
C LEU A 56 1.30 -0.57 -25.05
N PHE A 57 -0.03 -0.72 -24.92
CA PHE A 57 -0.93 -0.58 -26.07
C PHE A 57 -0.96 0.85 -26.63
N ILE A 58 -0.91 1.87 -25.76
CA ILE A 58 -0.78 3.26 -26.21
C ILE A 58 0.48 3.42 -27.07
N LEU A 59 1.65 2.97 -26.55
CA LEU A 59 2.92 3.03 -27.27
C LEU A 59 2.85 2.28 -28.62
N TYR A 60 2.28 1.08 -28.62
CA TYR A 60 2.08 0.30 -29.85
C TYR A 60 1.29 1.09 -30.90
N TRP A 61 0.16 1.70 -30.51
CA TRP A 61 -0.68 2.46 -31.45
C TRP A 61 -0.01 3.74 -31.94
N LEU A 62 0.82 4.37 -31.14
CA LEU A 62 1.62 5.52 -31.58
C LEU A 62 2.68 5.09 -32.60
N VAL A 63 3.35 3.96 -32.40
CA VAL A 63 4.35 3.41 -33.34
C VAL A 63 3.72 3.06 -34.68
N VAL A 64 2.53 2.47 -34.69
CA VAL A 64 1.82 2.15 -35.94
C VAL A 64 1.01 3.33 -36.50
N SER A 65 1.20 4.53 -35.98
CA SER A 65 0.57 5.78 -36.39
C SER A 65 -0.98 5.76 -36.37
N ASN A 66 -1.57 4.96 -35.48
CA ASN A 66 -3.01 4.90 -35.25
C ASN A 66 -3.41 5.63 -33.97
N TRP A 67 -3.28 6.95 -33.97
CA TRP A 67 -3.54 7.80 -32.82
C TRP A 67 -4.98 7.69 -32.27
N LYS A 68 -5.97 7.36 -33.11
CA LYS A 68 -7.37 7.18 -32.70
C LYS A 68 -7.52 6.00 -31.72
N SER A 69 -6.81 4.91 -32.01
CA SER A 69 -6.79 3.75 -31.09
C SER A 69 -6.01 4.03 -29.81
N ALA A 70 -4.95 4.85 -29.86
CA ALA A 70 -4.22 5.27 -28.67
C ALA A 70 -5.10 6.08 -27.71
N LEU A 71 -6.07 6.87 -28.22
CA LEU A 71 -6.98 7.67 -27.38
C LEU A 71 -7.79 6.82 -26.39
N ILE A 72 -8.09 5.56 -26.68
CA ILE A 72 -8.80 4.65 -25.76
C ILE A 72 -8.00 4.50 -24.46
N GLY A 73 -6.71 4.20 -24.60
CA GLY A 73 -5.82 4.06 -23.45
C GLY A 73 -5.61 5.38 -22.71
N VAL A 74 -5.39 6.48 -23.43
CA VAL A 74 -5.23 7.81 -22.83
C VAL A 74 -6.48 8.22 -22.07
N ALA A 75 -7.66 8.04 -22.62
CA ALA A 75 -8.93 8.34 -21.96
C ALA A 75 -9.10 7.52 -20.67
N SER A 76 -8.75 6.22 -20.70
CA SER A 76 -8.83 5.38 -19.49
C SER A 76 -7.86 5.85 -18.40
N PHE A 77 -6.65 6.34 -18.73
CA PHE A 77 -5.73 6.95 -17.76
C PHE A 77 -6.28 8.26 -17.18
N ILE A 78 -6.92 9.10 -17.99
CA ILE A 78 -7.56 10.32 -17.51
C ILE A 78 -8.68 9.99 -16.52
N ILE A 79 -9.52 9.01 -16.83
CA ILE A 79 -10.62 8.56 -15.96
C ILE A 79 -10.08 8.00 -14.64
N ALA A 80 -9.01 7.21 -14.68
CA ALA A 80 -8.40 6.56 -13.51
C ALA A 80 -7.27 7.38 -12.88
N TRP A 81 -7.11 8.67 -13.22
CA TRP A 81 -5.95 9.48 -12.81
C TRP A 81 -5.74 9.51 -11.29
N GLY A 82 -6.83 9.62 -10.52
CA GLY A 82 -6.75 9.61 -9.05
C GLY A 82 -6.15 8.31 -8.50
N GLN A 83 -6.54 7.16 -9.04
CA GLN A 83 -6.02 5.84 -8.65
C GLN A 83 -4.57 5.65 -9.08
N VAL A 84 -4.22 6.13 -10.29
CA VAL A 84 -2.84 6.11 -10.79
C VAL A 84 -1.92 6.92 -9.89
N THR A 85 -2.29 8.15 -9.52
CA THR A 85 -1.47 9.01 -8.65
C THR A 85 -1.41 8.52 -7.20
N SER A 86 -2.44 7.82 -6.74
CA SER A 86 -2.41 7.14 -5.43
C SER A 86 -1.47 5.94 -5.41
N TYR A 87 -1.38 5.20 -6.53
CA TYR A 87 -0.48 4.06 -6.67
C TYR A 87 0.97 4.48 -6.96
N LEU A 88 1.16 5.51 -7.78
CA LEU A 88 2.46 6.12 -8.11
C LEU A 88 2.46 7.57 -7.60
N PRO A 89 2.81 7.81 -6.34
CA PRO A 89 2.79 9.16 -5.77
C PRO A 89 3.93 10.00 -6.36
N PHE A 90 3.59 10.98 -7.18
CA PHE A 90 4.51 11.96 -7.75
C PHE A 90 4.61 13.21 -6.82
N HIS A 91 4.95 13.00 -5.55
CA HIS A 91 5.07 14.10 -4.61
C HIS A 91 6.53 14.48 -4.39
N SER A 92 6.82 15.78 -4.41
CA SER A 92 8.10 16.27 -3.95
C SER A 92 8.18 16.18 -2.43
N MET A 93 9.22 15.53 -1.92
CA MET A 93 9.46 15.37 -0.47
C MET A 93 10.06 16.62 0.18
N ASN A 94 10.32 17.69 -0.58
CA ASN A 94 11.10 18.85 -0.14
C ASN A 94 10.24 20.08 0.21
N THR A 95 9.01 19.90 0.63
CA THR A 95 8.23 21.01 1.17
C THR A 95 8.67 21.26 2.61
N PRO A 96 9.18 22.46 2.96
CA PRO A 96 9.49 22.77 4.35
C PRO A 96 8.22 22.62 5.19
N LEU A 97 8.34 21.83 6.27
CA LEU A 97 7.21 21.63 7.19
C LEU A 97 6.94 22.95 7.94
N PRO A 98 5.67 23.32 8.16
CA PRO A 98 5.33 24.43 9.06
C PRO A 98 5.90 24.19 10.46
N GLU A 99 6.30 25.24 11.18
CA GLU A 99 6.90 25.14 12.51
C GLU A 99 6.01 24.42 13.53
N GLU A 100 4.69 24.50 13.39
CA GLU A 100 3.70 23.85 14.26
C GLU A 100 3.19 22.51 13.72
N SER A 101 3.98 21.80 12.90
CA SER A 101 3.59 20.51 12.35
C SER A 101 3.64 19.39 13.38
N LEU A 102 2.59 18.58 13.48
CA LEU A 102 2.61 17.32 14.21
C LEU A 102 3.24 16.22 13.35
N LYS A 103 4.24 15.54 13.93
CA LYS A 103 4.89 14.39 13.30
C LYS A 103 4.20 13.12 13.72
N VAL A 104 3.56 12.44 12.76
CA VAL A 104 2.87 11.17 12.99
C VAL A 104 3.66 10.04 12.34
N LEU A 105 4.03 9.03 13.13
CA LEU A 105 4.61 7.79 12.66
C LEU A 105 3.52 6.71 12.62
N THR A 106 3.30 6.10 11.47
CA THR A 106 2.50 4.89 11.32
C THR A 106 3.39 3.75 10.86
N TYR A 107 3.39 2.62 11.61
CA TYR A 107 4.34 1.54 11.37
C TYR A 107 3.75 0.17 11.72
N ASN A 108 3.75 -0.74 10.73
CA ASN A 108 3.49 -2.15 11.00
C ASN A 108 4.77 -2.78 11.57
N VAL A 109 4.74 -3.11 12.87
CA VAL A 109 5.92 -3.58 13.59
C VAL A 109 6.09 -5.10 13.55
N MET A 110 5.18 -5.84 12.91
CA MET A 110 5.23 -7.30 12.78
C MET A 110 5.61 -7.98 14.12
N GLY A 111 4.92 -7.63 15.21
CA GLY A 111 5.23 -8.13 16.56
C GLY A 111 6.64 -7.79 17.02
N PHE A 112 7.22 -6.68 16.59
CA PHE A 112 8.63 -6.29 16.82
C PHE A 112 9.61 -7.34 16.29
N ALA A 113 9.29 -7.92 15.13
CA ALA A 113 10.01 -9.05 14.51
C ALA A 113 10.16 -10.26 15.44
N TYR A 114 9.24 -10.40 16.40
CA TYR A 114 9.25 -11.45 17.44
C TYR A 114 10.56 -11.51 18.27
N LYS A 115 11.28 -10.40 18.33
CA LYS A 115 12.55 -10.29 19.06
C LYS A 115 12.35 -9.57 20.39
N ASN A 116 13.15 -9.98 21.40
CA ASN A 116 13.22 -9.26 22.65
C ASN A 116 13.97 -7.93 22.48
N HIS A 117 13.96 -7.12 23.53
CA HIS A 117 14.74 -5.89 23.64
C HIS A 117 15.53 -5.93 24.94
N THR A 118 16.87 -5.98 24.84
CA THR A 118 17.82 -5.99 25.97
C THR A 118 18.96 -5.01 25.68
N ALA A 119 19.74 -4.69 26.69
CA ALA A 119 20.92 -3.83 26.51
C ALA A 119 21.94 -4.44 25.54
N ASP A 120 22.15 -5.77 25.62
CA ASP A 120 23.12 -6.49 24.79
C ASP A 120 22.59 -6.83 23.38
N SER A 121 21.28 -6.82 23.21
CA SER A 121 20.61 -7.10 21.92
C SER A 121 19.39 -6.20 21.77
N PRO A 122 19.61 -4.94 21.38
CA PRO A 122 18.53 -3.97 21.20
C PRO A 122 17.68 -4.33 19.98
N ASN A 123 16.37 -4.11 20.12
CA ASN A 123 15.43 -4.30 19.02
C ASN A 123 15.41 -3.03 18.15
N ARG A 124 15.90 -3.13 16.94
CA ARG A 124 16.04 -1.99 16.00
C ARG A 124 14.71 -1.30 15.67
N ILE A 125 13.59 -2.01 15.72
CA ILE A 125 12.26 -1.41 15.51
C ILE A 125 11.93 -0.47 16.65
N ILE A 126 12.22 -0.89 17.89
CA ILE A 126 12.00 -0.07 19.09
C ILE A 126 12.92 1.15 19.10
N GLU A 127 14.21 0.97 18.75
CA GLU A 127 15.15 2.09 18.59
C GLU A 127 14.68 3.09 17.55
N TYR A 128 14.29 2.60 16.36
CA TYR A 128 13.77 3.46 15.31
C TYR A 128 12.54 4.29 15.75
N ILE A 129 11.62 3.67 16.49
CA ILE A 129 10.46 4.38 17.05
C ILE A 129 10.90 5.44 18.05
N ALA A 130 11.82 5.08 18.97
CA ALA A 130 12.32 5.99 19.98
C ALA A 130 13.06 7.20 19.38
N ASP A 131 13.84 6.97 18.31
CA ASP A 131 14.65 8.00 17.64
C ASP A 131 13.86 8.78 16.59
N SER A 132 12.65 8.35 16.27
CA SER A 132 11.83 8.98 15.23
C SER A 132 11.49 10.45 15.51
N GLY A 133 11.42 10.84 16.77
CA GLY A 133 10.95 12.16 17.21
C GLY A 133 9.50 12.43 16.77
N ALA A 134 8.67 11.39 16.63
CA ALA A 134 7.27 11.55 16.32
C ALA A 134 6.48 11.99 17.55
N ASP A 135 5.48 12.86 17.34
CA ASP A 135 4.57 13.30 18.43
C ASP A 135 3.50 12.26 18.69
N ILE A 136 3.10 11.53 17.64
CA ILE A 136 2.10 10.45 17.70
C ILE A 136 2.65 9.23 16.96
N VAL A 137 2.56 8.05 17.59
CA VAL A 137 3.02 6.78 17.01
C VAL A 137 1.86 5.78 16.95
N CYS A 138 1.48 5.37 15.75
CA CYS A 138 0.44 4.38 15.48
C CYS A 138 1.10 3.07 15.02
N LEU A 139 1.00 2.02 15.84
CA LEU A 139 1.62 0.73 15.56
C LEU A 139 0.57 -0.31 15.19
N GLN A 140 0.74 -0.95 14.02
CA GLN A 140 -0.04 -2.11 13.59
C GLN A 140 0.76 -3.39 13.89
N GLU A 141 0.04 -4.51 14.02
CA GLU A 141 0.60 -5.80 14.43
C GLU A 141 1.42 -5.69 15.73
N TYR A 142 1.00 -4.79 16.61
CA TYR A 142 1.58 -4.65 17.92
C TYR A 142 1.38 -5.95 18.70
N SER A 143 2.49 -6.58 19.13
CA SER A 143 2.42 -7.82 19.87
C SER A 143 3.40 -7.80 21.03
N THR A 144 2.93 -8.22 22.20
CA THR A 144 3.77 -8.38 23.40
C THR A 144 3.57 -9.75 24.00
N SER A 145 4.65 -10.29 24.59
CA SER A 145 4.62 -11.55 25.33
C SER A 145 3.98 -11.36 26.71
N ARG A 146 3.12 -12.28 27.09
CA ARG A 146 2.55 -12.38 28.44
C ARG A 146 3.48 -13.07 29.43
N HIS A 147 4.56 -13.71 28.98
CA HIS A 147 5.52 -14.47 29.77
C HIS A 147 6.94 -13.90 29.67
N GLY A 148 7.73 -14.07 30.71
CA GLY A 148 8.98 -13.32 31.02
C GLY A 148 10.11 -13.37 29.98
N ASN A 149 10.19 -14.37 29.09
CA ASN A 149 11.35 -14.54 28.20
C ASN A 149 11.24 -13.73 26.89
N GLY A 150 10.10 -13.13 26.58
CA GLY A 150 9.87 -12.32 25.37
C GLY A 150 9.89 -10.81 25.63
N LEU A 151 9.50 -10.08 24.60
CA LEU A 151 9.23 -8.64 24.70
C LEU A 151 7.89 -8.43 25.41
N THR A 152 7.97 -8.17 26.71
CA THR A 152 6.77 -7.89 27.52
C THR A 152 6.36 -6.44 27.41
N THR A 153 5.08 -6.13 27.66
CA THR A 153 4.55 -4.76 27.72
C THR A 153 5.38 -3.89 28.67
N ARG A 154 5.85 -4.44 29.81
CA ARG A 154 6.70 -3.71 30.76
C ARG A 154 8.04 -3.30 30.15
N LYS A 155 8.72 -4.19 29.40
CA LYS A 155 10.00 -3.90 28.74
C LYS A 155 9.81 -2.83 27.67
N LEU A 156 8.76 -2.97 26.86
CA LEU A 156 8.43 -2.00 25.81
C LEU A 156 8.09 -0.63 26.38
N ASN A 157 7.28 -0.58 27.43
CA ASN A 157 6.95 0.67 28.11
C ASN A 157 8.17 1.38 28.70
N LYS A 158 9.17 0.60 29.16
CA LYS A 158 10.44 1.17 29.63
C LYS A 158 11.26 1.74 28.46
N ALA A 159 11.28 1.06 27.33
CA ALA A 159 12.02 1.49 26.14
C ALA A 159 11.38 2.74 25.48
N LEU A 160 10.06 2.81 25.46
CA LEU A 160 9.28 3.93 24.89
C LEU A 160 8.75 4.89 25.98
N LYS A 161 9.54 5.12 27.03
CA LYS A 161 9.15 6.00 28.16
C LYS A 161 8.89 7.45 27.78
N MET A 162 9.42 7.91 26.64
CA MET A 162 9.20 9.25 26.10
C MET A 162 7.73 9.47 25.67
N TYR A 163 6.98 8.38 25.43
CA TYR A 163 5.56 8.44 25.15
C TYR A 163 4.75 8.10 26.43
N PRO A 164 4.35 9.09 27.22
CA PRO A 164 3.68 8.85 28.51
C PRO A 164 2.24 8.37 28.35
N TYR A 165 1.58 8.77 27.26
CA TYR A 165 0.21 8.39 26.94
C TYR A 165 0.21 7.22 25.97
N ARG A 166 -0.68 6.26 26.19
CA ARG A 166 -0.78 5.09 25.34
C ARG A 166 -2.17 4.47 25.40
N SER A 167 -2.62 3.97 24.28
CA SER A 167 -3.83 3.16 24.16
C SER A 167 -3.49 1.91 23.35
N VAL A 168 -3.90 0.74 23.83
CA VAL A 168 -3.66 -0.54 23.14
C VAL A 168 -4.99 -1.24 23.02
N VAL A 169 -5.34 -1.61 21.79
CA VAL A 169 -6.51 -2.41 21.47
C VAL A 169 -6.05 -3.80 21.07
N GLU A 170 -6.34 -4.79 21.90
CA GLU A 170 -6.06 -6.19 21.60
C GLU A 170 -7.14 -6.69 20.63
N LEU A 171 -6.72 -7.14 19.43
CA LEU A 171 -7.61 -7.71 18.40
C LEU A 171 -7.69 -9.23 18.55
N ASN A 172 -6.59 -9.85 18.93
CA ASN A 172 -6.50 -11.28 19.22
C ASN A 172 -5.52 -11.53 20.34
N ALA A 173 -5.87 -12.42 21.26
CA ALA A 173 -5.03 -12.74 22.40
C ALA A 173 -5.14 -14.23 22.76
N ASN A 174 -4.00 -14.81 23.13
CA ASN A 174 -3.93 -16.15 23.69
C ASN A 174 -3.12 -16.13 25.00
N LYS A 175 -2.87 -17.30 25.60
CA LYS A 175 -2.13 -17.36 26.88
C LYS A 175 -0.65 -16.93 26.78
N TYR A 176 -0.09 -16.83 25.58
CA TYR A 176 1.32 -16.53 25.35
C TYR A 176 1.58 -15.10 24.88
N GLN A 177 0.70 -14.58 24.04
CA GLN A 177 0.86 -13.26 23.42
C GLN A 177 -0.49 -12.60 23.13
N SER A 178 -0.45 -11.29 22.99
CA SER A 178 -1.55 -10.51 22.41
C SER A 178 -1.09 -9.82 21.14
N ILE A 179 -1.98 -9.69 20.17
CA ILE A 179 -1.75 -8.98 18.90
C ILE A 179 -2.85 -7.94 18.75
N GLY A 180 -2.48 -6.74 18.36
CA GLY A 180 -3.42 -5.65 18.19
C GLY A 180 -2.83 -4.43 17.53
N ILE A 181 -3.38 -3.29 17.86
CA ILE A 181 -2.88 -1.97 17.48
C ILE A 181 -2.58 -1.16 18.73
N ALA A 182 -1.57 -0.30 18.64
CA ALA A 182 -1.20 0.57 19.74
C ALA A 182 -1.01 2.02 19.26
N LEU A 183 -1.40 2.95 20.11
CA LEU A 183 -1.20 4.38 19.94
C LEU A 183 -0.35 4.88 21.12
N PHE A 184 0.70 5.62 20.79
CA PHE A 184 1.58 6.28 21.74
C PHE A 184 1.65 7.77 21.44
#